data_3980867eda0444312d5221feccb59185
#
_entry.id   3980867eda0444312d5221feccb59185
#
_cell.length_a   1.000
_cell.length_b   1.000
_cell.length_c   1.000
_cell.angle_alpha   90.00
_cell.angle_beta   90.00
_cell.angle_gamma   90.00
#
_symmetry.space_group_name_H-M   'P 1'
#
loop_
_entity.id
_entity.type
_entity.pdbx_description
1 polymer ?
#
loop_
_entity_poly.entity_id
_entity_poly.type
_entity_poly.pdbx_seq_one_letter_code
_entity_poly.pdbx_strand_id
1 'polypeptide(L)'
;GYIEIPVTLIKEKNIKSNMYLSLLSKTLGIPSLQKKDIQKVTTSINDEKKVDFDNNWSCGVSNALLIFINKKIWQEQYESKDQDLGLFKFSSLEKIKANNNWTASLPKKENINIAPLKNGDKIKVNGNTIKVSEIFRNYGIKNVLKEVWPVVSIGDEVYWVPGIRKSDSLIDYEKSGKSNIITASIEKS
;
A
#
# COMPACT_ATOMS: atom_id res chain seq x y z
N GLY A 1 7.49 9.20 -1.66
CA GLY A 1 6.10 9.59 -1.76
C GLY A 1 5.20 9.15 -0.60
N TYR A 2 5.75 8.74 0.55
CA TYR A 2 5.02 8.22 1.71
C TYR A 2 5.53 8.87 2.99
N ILE A 3 4.61 9.38 3.81
CA ILE A 3 4.94 10.05 5.07
C ILE A 3 3.94 9.60 6.13
N GLU A 4 4.41 9.21 7.30
CA GLU A 4 3.61 8.87 8.48
C GLU A 4 3.83 9.87 9.62
N ILE A 5 2.75 10.28 10.26
CA ILE A 5 2.79 11.18 11.42
C ILE A 5 1.86 10.62 12.51
N PRO A 6 2.34 10.37 13.73
CA PRO A 6 1.46 9.98 14.83
C PRO A 6 0.36 11.01 15.05
N VAL A 7 -0.88 10.56 15.07
CA VAL A 7 -2.06 11.44 15.30
C VAL A 7 -1.98 12.13 16.67
N THR A 8 -1.37 11.47 17.64
CA THR A 8 -1.13 12.04 19.00
C THR A 8 -0.32 13.33 18.94
N LEU A 9 0.71 13.40 18.08
CA LEU A 9 1.52 14.62 17.93
C LEU A 9 0.71 15.82 17.40
N ILE A 10 -0.39 15.56 16.70
CA ILE A 10 -1.27 16.60 16.18
C ILE A 10 -2.31 17.01 17.23
N LYS A 11 -2.80 16.05 18.03
CA LYS A 11 -3.85 16.26 19.02
C LYS A 11 -3.30 16.83 20.35
N GLU A 12 -2.13 16.39 20.79
CA GLU A 12 -1.56 16.77 22.11
C GLU A 12 -0.97 18.19 22.16
N LYS A 13 -0.51 18.70 21.02
CA LYS A 13 -0.04 20.07 20.98
C LYS A 13 -1.23 21.00 20.79
N ASN A 14 -1.60 21.72 21.85
CA ASN A 14 -2.53 22.88 21.83
C ASN A 14 -2.09 24.03 20.89
N ILE A 15 -1.10 23.78 20.05
CA ILE A 15 -0.74 24.59 18.90
C ILE A 15 -1.89 24.42 17.92
N LYS A 16 -2.49 25.53 17.51
CA LYS A 16 -3.50 25.56 16.45
C LYS A 16 -3.09 24.54 15.39
N SER A 17 -3.82 23.43 15.28
CA SER A 17 -3.51 22.28 14.40
C SER A 17 -3.13 22.70 12.98
N ASN A 18 -3.68 23.84 12.56
CA ASN A 18 -3.41 24.53 11.30
C ASN A 18 -1.95 24.99 11.16
N MET A 19 -1.35 25.53 12.23
CA MET A 19 0.02 26.03 12.17
C MET A 19 1.03 24.86 12.12
N TYR A 20 0.74 23.79 12.88
CA TYR A 20 1.56 22.59 12.89
C TYR A 20 1.53 21.87 11.54
N LEU A 21 0.34 21.68 10.96
CA LEU A 21 0.19 21.07 9.64
C LEU A 21 0.84 21.92 8.53
N SER A 22 0.75 23.26 8.63
CA SER A 22 1.43 24.15 7.69
C SER A 22 2.96 24.09 7.82
N LEU A 23 3.48 23.96 9.03
CA LEU A 23 4.93 23.79 9.26
C LEU A 23 5.40 22.44 8.75
N LEU A 24 4.68 21.37 9.07
CA LEU A 24 4.97 20.02 8.57
C LEU A 24 4.97 19.95 7.05
N SER A 25 4.02 20.60 6.38
CA SER A 25 3.98 20.61 4.91
C SER A 25 5.26 21.17 4.30
N LYS A 26 5.80 22.24 4.88
CA LYS A 26 7.06 22.84 4.43
C LYS A 26 8.27 21.93 4.69
N THR A 27 8.30 21.29 5.86
CA THR A 27 9.43 20.43 6.27
C THR A 27 9.44 19.12 5.49
N LEU A 28 8.28 18.58 5.14
CA LEU A 28 8.12 17.26 4.51
C LEU A 28 7.99 17.32 2.99
N GLY A 29 8.15 18.50 2.38
CA GLY A 29 8.00 18.67 0.93
C GLY A 29 6.58 18.41 0.40
N ILE A 30 5.58 18.40 1.30
CA ILE A 30 4.18 18.38 0.91
C ILE A 30 3.86 19.79 0.36
N PRO A 31 3.12 19.92 -0.76
CA PRO A 31 2.70 21.22 -1.24
C PRO A 31 2.06 22.05 -0.15
N SER A 32 2.29 23.35 -0.10
CA SER A 32 1.79 24.21 0.97
C SER A 32 0.29 24.04 1.14
N LEU A 33 -0.12 23.46 2.26
CA LEU A 33 -1.51 23.21 2.58
C LEU A 33 -2.22 24.56 2.76
N GLN A 34 -3.17 24.84 1.89
CA GLN A 34 -4.07 25.99 2.05
C GLN A 34 -5.06 25.72 3.20
N LYS A 35 -5.73 26.75 3.68
CA LYS A 35 -6.73 26.64 4.76
C LYS A 35 -7.77 25.54 4.50
N LYS A 36 -8.25 25.43 3.25
CA LYS A 36 -9.19 24.39 2.82
C LYS A 36 -8.61 22.97 2.92
N ASP A 37 -7.31 22.80 2.64
CA ASP A 37 -6.64 21.51 2.68
C ASP A 37 -6.38 21.09 4.12
N ILE A 38 -6.00 22.02 4.98
CA ILE A 38 -5.87 21.82 6.42
C ILE A 38 -7.21 21.35 7.01
N GLN A 39 -8.33 21.96 6.61
CA GLN A 39 -9.65 21.50 7.04
C GLN A 39 -9.94 20.07 6.61
N LYS A 40 -9.62 19.70 5.36
CA LYS A 40 -9.76 18.32 4.87
C LYS A 40 -8.90 17.34 5.68
N VAL A 41 -7.63 17.67 5.96
CA VAL A 41 -6.74 16.85 6.78
C VAL A 41 -7.30 16.68 8.20
N THR A 42 -7.81 17.76 8.80
CA THR A 42 -8.45 17.71 10.13
C THR A 42 -9.69 16.82 10.11
N THR A 43 -10.52 16.93 9.08
CA THR A 43 -11.68 16.04 8.87
C THR A 43 -11.24 14.58 8.73
N SER A 44 -10.16 14.32 7.99
CA SER A 44 -9.60 12.97 7.86
C SER A 44 -9.17 12.38 9.20
N ILE A 45 -8.57 13.21 10.08
CA ILE A 45 -8.14 12.78 11.42
C ILE A 45 -9.35 12.44 12.32
N ASN A 46 -10.42 13.21 12.22
CA ASN A 46 -11.60 13.05 13.09
C ASN A 46 -12.52 11.91 12.60
N ASP A 47 -12.71 11.81 11.30
CA ASP A 47 -13.67 10.88 10.68
C ASP A 47 -13.00 9.58 10.20
N GLU A 48 -11.69 9.46 10.31
CA GLU A 48 -10.89 8.37 9.75
C GLU A 48 -11.13 8.13 8.25
N LYS A 49 -11.48 9.18 7.52
CA LYS A 49 -11.73 9.12 6.08
C LYS A 49 -10.51 9.53 5.28
N LYS A 50 -10.29 8.87 4.15
CA LYS A 50 -9.34 9.34 3.16
C LYS A 50 -9.84 10.65 2.55
N VAL A 51 -8.93 11.60 2.39
CA VAL A 51 -9.17 12.86 1.69
C VAL A 51 -8.09 13.10 0.64
N ASP A 52 -8.50 13.67 -0.50
CA ASP A 52 -7.60 14.13 -1.54
C ASP A 52 -7.45 15.65 -1.43
N PHE A 53 -6.20 16.10 -1.48
CA PHE A 53 -5.85 17.50 -1.55
C PHE A 53 -4.72 17.66 -2.57
N ASP A 54 -4.89 18.62 -3.48
CA ASP A 54 -4.09 18.63 -4.69
C ASP A 54 -4.30 17.36 -5.57
N ASN A 55 -3.97 17.44 -6.85
CA ASN A 55 -4.20 16.34 -7.80
C ASN A 55 -3.37 15.09 -7.51
N ASN A 56 -2.25 15.24 -6.79
CA ASN A 56 -1.27 14.18 -6.58
C ASN A 56 -1.21 13.66 -5.14
N TRP A 57 -1.83 14.35 -4.18
CA TRP A 57 -1.70 13.97 -2.78
C TRP A 57 -3.03 13.50 -2.19
N SER A 58 -2.95 12.47 -1.37
CA SER A 58 -4.02 12.03 -0.48
C SER A 58 -3.51 11.81 0.92
N CYS A 59 -4.39 11.91 1.89
CA CYS A 59 -4.09 11.48 3.25
C CYS A 59 -5.26 10.70 3.86
N GLY A 60 -4.94 9.97 4.92
CA GLY A 60 -5.89 9.22 5.70
C GLY A 60 -5.27 8.72 7.00
N VAL A 61 -6.11 8.27 7.92
CA VAL A 61 -5.63 7.72 9.19
C VAL A 61 -5.66 6.19 9.14
N SER A 62 -4.57 5.56 9.55
CA SER A 62 -4.47 4.12 9.75
C SER A 62 -3.60 3.84 10.98
N ASN A 63 -4.08 2.99 11.90
CA ASN A 63 -3.36 2.60 13.11
C ASN A 63 -2.81 3.79 13.93
N ALA A 64 -3.64 4.82 14.14
CA ALA A 64 -3.28 6.07 14.82
C ALA A 64 -2.16 6.89 14.13
N LEU A 65 -1.84 6.58 12.89
CA LEU A 65 -0.92 7.34 12.04
C LEU A 65 -1.71 8.12 10.99
N LEU A 66 -1.43 9.40 10.84
CA LEU A 66 -1.83 10.19 9.70
C LEU A 66 -0.83 9.93 8.58
N ILE A 67 -1.31 9.39 7.47
CA ILE A 67 -0.51 8.95 6.33
C ILE A 67 -0.76 9.91 5.18
N PHE A 68 0.31 10.42 4.59
CA PHE A 68 0.28 11.18 3.34
C PHE A 68 0.91 10.37 2.22
N ILE A 69 0.27 10.36 1.06
CA ILE A 69 0.72 9.62 -0.12
C ILE A 69 0.75 10.56 -1.32
N ASN A 70 1.89 10.59 -2.02
CA ASN A 70 2.00 11.22 -3.32
C ASN A 70 1.72 10.17 -4.41
N LYS A 71 0.55 10.23 -5.01
CA LYS A 71 0.08 9.28 -6.02
C LYS A 71 0.96 9.26 -7.28
N LYS A 72 1.48 10.43 -7.68
CA LYS A 72 2.33 10.55 -8.86
C LYS A 72 3.65 9.80 -8.67
N ILE A 73 4.32 9.99 -7.53
CA ILE A 73 5.56 9.28 -7.22
C ILE A 73 5.31 7.77 -7.17
N TRP A 74 4.21 7.32 -6.57
CA TRP A 74 3.86 5.92 -6.52
C TRP A 74 3.59 5.33 -7.91
N GLN A 75 2.87 6.05 -8.77
CA GLN A 75 2.62 5.62 -10.14
C GLN A 75 3.93 5.51 -10.93
N GLU A 76 4.81 6.50 -10.85
CA GLU A 76 6.12 6.50 -11.50
C GLU A 76 6.97 5.31 -11.03
N GLN A 77 6.96 4.98 -9.74
CA GLN A 77 7.68 3.82 -9.20
C GLN A 77 7.14 2.49 -9.76
N TYR A 78 5.84 2.32 -9.85
CA TYR A 78 5.24 1.13 -10.45
C TYR A 78 5.55 1.02 -11.96
N GLU A 79 5.59 2.13 -12.68
CA GLU A 79 5.90 2.17 -14.11
C GLU A 79 7.38 1.91 -14.40
N SER A 80 8.28 2.34 -13.52
CA SER A 80 9.73 2.14 -13.67
C SER A 80 10.16 0.67 -13.56
N LYS A 81 9.27 -0.22 -13.13
CA LYS A 81 9.56 -1.63 -12.82
C LYS A 81 10.69 -1.78 -11.79
N ASP A 82 10.94 -0.75 -11.03
CA ASP A 82 11.89 -0.80 -9.94
C ASP A 82 11.36 -1.77 -8.88
N GLN A 83 12.24 -2.58 -8.32
CA GLN A 83 11.85 -3.54 -7.28
C GLN A 83 11.66 -2.87 -5.91
N ASP A 84 12.02 -1.59 -5.81
CA ASP A 84 11.80 -0.75 -4.64
C ASP A 84 10.65 0.23 -4.90
N LEU A 85 9.49 -0.08 -4.33
CA LEU A 85 8.27 0.71 -4.43
C LEU A 85 8.10 1.63 -3.20
N GLY A 86 9.18 2.17 -2.67
CA GLY A 86 9.16 3.03 -1.49
C GLY A 86 8.81 2.25 -0.21
N LEU A 87 7.54 2.18 0.18
CA LEU A 87 7.12 1.42 1.36
C LEU A 87 7.29 -0.11 1.19
N PHE A 88 7.26 -0.60 -0.05
CA PHE A 88 7.35 -2.01 -0.38
C PHE A 88 8.62 -2.29 -1.16
N LYS A 89 9.41 -3.23 -0.69
CA LYS A 89 10.60 -3.70 -1.39
C LYS A 89 10.43 -5.14 -1.82
N PHE A 90 10.67 -5.39 -3.09
CA PHE A 90 10.68 -6.73 -3.66
C PHE A 90 12.11 -7.21 -3.85
N SER A 91 12.39 -8.42 -3.44
CA SER A 91 13.68 -9.05 -3.64
C SER A 91 13.53 -10.50 -4.08
N SER A 92 14.44 -10.97 -4.91
CA SER A 92 14.51 -12.37 -5.31
C SER A 92 15.39 -13.14 -4.32
N LEU A 93 14.92 -14.30 -3.88
CA LEU A 93 15.65 -15.21 -2.99
C LEU A 93 15.91 -16.54 -3.67
N GLU A 94 17.07 -17.15 -3.39
CA GLU A 94 17.39 -18.48 -3.90
C GLU A 94 16.65 -19.61 -3.17
N LYS A 95 16.24 -19.39 -1.92
CA LYS A 95 15.51 -20.37 -1.09
C LYS A 95 14.44 -19.71 -0.24
N ILE A 96 13.29 -20.35 -0.10
CA ILE A 96 12.23 -19.92 0.83
C ILE A 96 12.72 -20.16 2.26
N LYS A 97 12.83 -19.08 3.03
CA LYS A 97 13.17 -19.16 4.47
C LYS A 97 11.95 -19.34 5.36
N ALA A 98 10.76 -18.91 4.92
CA ALA A 98 9.52 -19.04 5.67
C ALA A 98 8.31 -19.10 4.73
N ASN A 99 7.36 -19.98 5.02
CA ASN A 99 6.08 -20.03 4.32
C ASN A 99 5.10 -19.06 4.99
N ASN A 100 5.14 -17.79 4.57
CA ASN A 100 4.24 -16.75 5.04
C ASN A 100 3.70 -15.94 3.85
N ASN A 101 2.81 -15.01 4.12
CA ASN A 101 2.21 -14.17 3.07
C ASN A 101 3.14 -13.09 2.51
N TRP A 102 4.34 -12.89 3.06
CA TRP A 102 5.36 -11.96 2.57
C TRP A 102 6.35 -12.59 1.59
N THR A 103 6.27 -13.88 1.37
CA THR A 103 7.15 -14.64 0.48
C THR A 103 6.31 -15.42 -0.50
N ALA A 104 6.61 -15.38 -1.77
CA ALA A 104 5.89 -16.12 -2.80
C ALA A 104 6.85 -16.73 -3.83
N SER A 105 6.52 -17.92 -4.33
CA SER A 105 7.19 -18.57 -5.45
C SER A 105 6.39 -18.32 -6.72
N LEU A 106 6.88 -17.43 -7.58
CA LEU A 106 6.19 -17.06 -8.82
C LEU A 106 6.80 -17.76 -10.04
N PRO A 107 6.01 -18.05 -11.11
CA PRO A 107 6.49 -18.70 -12.32
C PRO A 107 7.53 -17.85 -13.07
N LYS A 108 8.64 -18.48 -13.49
CA LYS A 108 9.75 -17.79 -14.18
C LYS A 108 9.40 -17.18 -15.54
N LYS A 109 8.45 -17.79 -16.25
CA LYS A 109 8.18 -17.52 -17.67
C LYS A 109 6.95 -16.64 -17.88
N GLU A 110 6.28 -16.22 -16.83
CA GLU A 110 5.03 -15.48 -16.93
C GLU A 110 5.30 -13.98 -16.83
N ASN A 111 4.47 -13.20 -17.52
CA ASN A 111 4.48 -11.75 -17.38
C ASN A 111 3.88 -11.37 -16.01
N ILE A 112 4.73 -11.32 -15.00
CA ILE A 112 4.36 -10.89 -13.66
C ILE A 112 4.17 -9.38 -13.70
N ASN A 113 2.98 -8.95 -13.30
CA ASN A 113 2.66 -7.53 -13.12
C ASN A 113 2.50 -7.23 -11.62
N ILE A 114 3.23 -6.22 -11.16
CA ILE A 114 3.12 -5.69 -9.80
C ILE A 114 2.55 -4.27 -9.94
N ALA A 115 1.37 -4.04 -9.40
CA ALA A 115 0.66 -2.77 -9.54
C ALA A 115 -0.23 -2.53 -8.32
N PRO A 116 -0.67 -1.28 -8.08
CA PRO A 116 -1.71 -1.02 -7.08
C PRO A 116 -3.01 -1.73 -7.42
N LEU A 117 -3.84 -1.95 -6.39
CA LEU A 117 -5.20 -2.49 -6.56
C LEU A 117 -5.97 -1.73 -7.66
N LYS A 118 -6.47 -2.48 -8.63
CA LYS A 118 -7.41 -1.98 -9.64
C LYS A 118 -8.85 -2.28 -9.25
N ASN A 119 -9.76 -1.43 -9.70
CA ASN A 119 -11.18 -1.70 -9.48
C ASN A 119 -11.59 -2.98 -10.22
N GLY A 120 -12.17 -3.92 -9.48
CA GLY A 120 -12.59 -5.21 -10.03
C GLY A 120 -11.60 -6.35 -9.83
N ASP A 121 -10.38 -6.11 -9.33
CA ASP A 121 -9.42 -7.17 -9.03
C ASP A 121 -10.01 -8.24 -8.11
N LYS A 122 -9.84 -9.49 -8.52
CA LYS A 122 -10.36 -10.67 -7.82
C LYS A 122 -9.24 -11.69 -7.63
N ILE A 123 -9.30 -12.40 -6.53
CA ILE A 123 -8.39 -13.49 -6.19
C ILE A 123 -9.19 -14.75 -5.83
N LYS A 124 -8.71 -15.91 -6.24
CA LYS A 124 -9.32 -17.18 -5.89
C LYS A 124 -8.69 -17.73 -4.62
N VAL A 125 -9.52 -17.96 -3.60
CA VAL A 125 -9.08 -18.43 -2.27
C VAL A 125 -10.05 -19.47 -1.75
N ASN A 126 -9.55 -20.65 -1.42
CA ASN A 126 -10.34 -21.80 -0.96
C ASN A 126 -11.52 -22.13 -1.91
N GLY A 127 -11.24 -22.13 -3.21
CA GLY A 127 -12.22 -22.38 -4.27
C GLY A 127 -13.17 -21.21 -4.56
N ASN A 128 -13.19 -20.16 -3.77
CA ASN A 128 -14.07 -19.01 -3.93
C ASN A 128 -13.34 -17.82 -4.58
N THR A 129 -14.04 -17.10 -5.45
CA THR A 129 -13.53 -15.86 -6.04
C THR A 129 -13.99 -14.67 -5.19
N ILE A 130 -13.03 -13.95 -4.62
CA ILE A 130 -13.25 -12.84 -3.69
C ILE A 130 -12.67 -11.55 -4.29
N LYS A 131 -13.32 -10.41 -4.09
CA LYS A 131 -12.76 -9.11 -4.47
C LYS A 131 -11.57 -8.78 -3.56
N VAL A 132 -10.45 -8.34 -4.14
CA VAL A 132 -9.27 -7.94 -3.37
C VAL A 132 -9.60 -6.78 -2.41
N SER A 133 -10.50 -5.88 -2.82
CA SER A 133 -10.98 -4.79 -1.96
C SER A 133 -11.71 -5.28 -0.69
N GLU A 134 -12.37 -6.44 -0.74
CA GLU A 134 -12.97 -7.08 0.44
C GLU A 134 -11.92 -7.65 1.37
N ILE A 135 -10.89 -8.28 0.80
CA ILE A 135 -9.76 -8.79 1.58
C ILE A 135 -9.10 -7.63 2.33
N PHE A 136 -8.81 -6.53 1.65
CA PHE A 136 -8.25 -5.35 2.32
C PHE A 136 -9.11 -4.86 3.48
N ARG A 137 -10.44 -4.81 3.29
CA ARG A 137 -11.37 -4.42 4.35
C ARG A 137 -11.29 -5.36 5.55
N ASN A 138 -11.27 -6.68 5.30
CA ASN A 138 -11.24 -7.70 6.35
C ASN A 138 -9.90 -7.69 7.14
N TYR A 139 -8.81 -7.30 6.48
CA TYR A 139 -7.50 -7.12 7.11
C TYR A 139 -7.27 -5.73 7.70
N GLY A 140 -8.28 -4.87 7.69
CA GLY A 140 -8.18 -3.52 8.27
C GLY A 140 -7.30 -2.56 7.48
N ILE A 141 -6.95 -2.89 6.23
CA ILE A 141 -6.19 -1.99 5.37
C ILE A 141 -7.07 -0.79 5.01
N LYS A 142 -6.70 0.37 5.54
CA LYS A 142 -7.47 1.61 5.35
C LYS A 142 -7.36 2.14 3.92
N ASN A 143 -8.33 2.94 3.51
CA ASN A 143 -8.48 3.39 2.11
C ASN A 143 -7.24 4.07 1.53
N VAL A 144 -6.50 4.83 2.34
CA VAL A 144 -5.27 5.51 1.90
C VAL A 144 -4.18 4.52 1.51
N LEU A 145 -4.01 3.41 2.23
CA LEU A 145 -3.03 2.37 1.94
C LEU A 145 -3.44 1.47 0.77
N LYS A 146 -4.74 1.28 0.55
CA LYS A 146 -5.23 0.46 -0.58
C LYS A 146 -4.75 0.97 -1.94
N GLU A 147 -4.58 2.29 -2.08
CA GLU A 147 -4.16 2.91 -3.34
C GLU A 147 -2.71 2.64 -3.69
N VAL A 148 -1.90 2.24 -2.72
CA VAL A 148 -0.47 2.00 -2.91
C VAL A 148 -0.04 0.59 -2.55
N TRP A 149 -0.95 -0.23 -2.03
CA TRP A 149 -0.63 -1.62 -1.70
C TRP A 149 -0.43 -2.45 -2.97
N PRO A 150 0.71 -3.14 -3.11
CA PRO A 150 0.97 -3.93 -4.31
C PRO A 150 0.03 -5.13 -4.41
N VAL A 151 -0.41 -5.39 -5.61
CA VAL A 151 -1.13 -6.59 -6.03
C VAL A 151 -0.31 -7.23 -7.13
N VAL A 152 0.01 -8.50 -6.98
CA VAL A 152 0.79 -9.26 -7.97
C VAL A 152 -0.15 -10.11 -8.79
N SER A 153 -0.15 -9.88 -10.11
CA SER A 153 -0.99 -10.59 -11.06
C SER A 153 -0.19 -11.23 -12.19
N ILE A 154 -0.76 -12.26 -12.80
CA ILE A 154 -0.28 -12.90 -14.01
C ILE A 154 -1.45 -12.91 -14.99
N GLY A 155 -1.32 -12.20 -16.10
CA GLY A 155 -2.47 -11.88 -16.95
C GLY A 155 -3.51 -11.10 -16.15
N ASP A 156 -4.76 -11.57 -16.19
CA ASP A 156 -5.90 -10.94 -15.49
C ASP A 156 -6.18 -11.55 -14.11
N GLU A 157 -5.40 -12.54 -13.69
CA GLU A 157 -5.60 -13.21 -12.41
C GLU A 157 -4.66 -12.65 -11.33
N VAL A 158 -5.21 -12.33 -10.15
CA VAL A 158 -4.43 -11.96 -8.98
C VAL A 158 -3.90 -13.21 -8.30
N TYR A 159 -2.58 -13.33 -8.23
CA TYR A 159 -1.88 -14.45 -7.61
C TYR A 159 -1.51 -14.18 -6.15
N TRP A 160 -1.18 -12.93 -5.85
CA TRP A 160 -0.66 -12.60 -4.53
C TRP A 160 -0.93 -11.16 -4.13
N VAL A 161 -1.38 -10.97 -2.92
CA VAL A 161 -1.44 -9.70 -2.20
C VAL A 161 -0.42 -9.78 -1.06
N PRO A 162 0.78 -9.19 -1.22
CA PRO A 162 1.88 -9.31 -0.27
C PRO A 162 1.47 -8.99 1.16
N GLY A 163 1.91 -9.83 2.10
CA GLY A 163 1.59 -9.72 3.52
C GLY A 163 0.16 -10.12 3.91
N ILE A 164 -0.72 -10.33 2.93
CA ILE A 164 -2.16 -10.56 3.19
C ILE A 164 -2.59 -11.95 2.74
N ARG A 165 -2.49 -12.24 1.44
CA ARG A 165 -3.08 -13.47 0.91
C ARG A 165 -2.42 -13.95 -0.39
N LYS A 166 -2.32 -15.27 -0.54
CA LYS A 166 -1.99 -15.98 -1.77
C LYS A 166 -3.24 -16.60 -2.39
N SER A 167 -3.28 -16.69 -3.73
CA SER A 167 -4.32 -17.44 -4.43
C SER A 167 -4.10 -18.93 -4.32
N ASP A 168 -5.15 -19.70 -4.60
CA ASP A 168 -5.07 -21.16 -4.69
C ASP A 168 -4.07 -21.58 -5.77
N SER A 169 -4.10 -20.93 -6.93
CA SER A 169 -3.17 -21.19 -8.04
C SER A 169 -1.70 -21.00 -7.62
N LEU A 170 -1.42 -19.97 -6.82
CA LEU A 170 -0.07 -19.74 -6.32
C LEU A 170 0.35 -20.79 -5.27
N ILE A 171 -0.55 -21.14 -4.36
CA ILE A 171 -0.28 -22.17 -3.33
C ILE A 171 0.01 -23.52 -3.99
N ASP A 172 -0.74 -23.89 -5.03
CA ASP A 172 -0.53 -25.14 -5.75
C ASP A 172 0.78 -25.11 -6.55
N TYR A 173 1.13 -23.97 -7.11
CA TYR A 173 2.42 -23.77 -7.76
C TYR A 173 3.59 -23.91 -6.76
N GLU A 174 3.49 -23.31 -5.58
CA GLU A 174 4.50 -23.43 -4.51
C GLU A 174 4.72 -24.88 -4.09
N LYS A 175 3.66 -25.67 -3.98
CA LYS A 175 3.75 -27.13 -3.66
C LYS A 175 4.43 -27.94 -4.76
N SER A 176 4.40 -27.49 -6.01
CA SER A 176 5.02 -28.19 -7.14
C SER A 176 6.55 -28.12 -7.15
N GLY A 177 7.17 -27.32 -6.29
CA GLY A 177 8.64 -27.20 -6.14
C GLY A 177 9.33 -26.46 -7.30
N LYS A 178 8.59 -25.82 -8.21
CA LYS A 178 9.15 -25.02 -9.30
C LYS A 178 9.41 -23.61 -8.78
N SER A 179 10.68 -23.18 -8.69
CA SER A 179 10.99 -21.99 -7.90
C SER A 179 11.65 -20.84 -8.62
N ASN A 180 10.98 -19.71 -8.66
CA ASN A 180 11.57 -18.40 -8.43
C ASN A 180 10.89 -17.81 -7.20
N ILE A 181 11.66 -17.46 -6.20
CA ILE A 181 11.10 -16.93 -4.96
C ILE A 181 11.22 -15.43 -5.00
N ILE A 182 10.11 -14.75 -4.87
CA ILE A 182 10.06 -13.30 -4.69
C ILE A 182 9.57 -13.04 -3.27
N THR A 183 10.29 -12.21 -2.56
CA THR A 183 9.87 -11.66 -1.27
C THR A 183 9.42 -10.23 -1.44
N ALA A 184 8.33 -9.87 -0.78
CA ALA A 184 8.00 -8.48 -0.53
C ALA A 184 8.20 -8.20 0.96
N SER A 185 8.74 -7.04 1.28
CA SER A 185 8.82 -6.56 2.65
C SER A 185 8.26 -5.14 2.73
N ILE A 186 7.72 -4.78 3.89
CA ILE A 186 7.46 -3.38 4.21
C ILE A 186 8.71 -2.85 4.89
N GLU A 187 9.40 -1.91 4.25
CA GLU A 187 10.46 -1.16 4.92
C GLU A 187 9.80 -0.12 5.83
N LYS A 188 10.00 -0.26 7.13
CA LYS A 188 9.74 0.82 8.07
C LYS A 188 10.95 1.73 8.00
N SER A 189 10.77 2.90 7.37
CA SER A 189 11.72 4.02 7.45
C SER A 189 11.86 4.51 8.88
#